data_65f8c9a7ade3957dd1c15cb30ecdf6ae
#
_entry.id   65f8c9a7ade3957dd1c15cb30ecdf6ae
#
_cell.length_a   1.000
_cell.length_b   1.000
_cell.length_c   1.000
_cell.angle_alpha   90.00
_cell.angle_beta   90.00
_cell.angle_gamma   90.00
#
_symmetry.space_group_name_H-M   'P 1'
#
loop_
_entity.id
_entity.type
_entity.pdbx_description
1 polymer ?
#
loop_
_entity_poly.entity_id
_entity_poly.type
_entity_poly.pdbx_seq_one_letter_code
_entity_poly.pdbx_strand_id
1 'polypeptide(L)'
;MITKIAMITICGRPNVGKSTLTNALVGEKIAIVSNKPQTTRNRISAVVNRGDTQLILMDTPGFHKPRNRLGDYMVQVVRESVADVDGVMLVVEPIASIGEQEHALIERIRTSNAPAVLVINKIDTVEKPELLAVIAAYSEALPWRAIVPVSAQNGDGLAELFDELAQLAVPGPQLFPDDMISDMPEKQICAELVREKLLLCLDKEIPHGTAVEVTKFSERDNGIIDMDVTIYCEKESHKGIIIGKRGAMLKKIGELARQDIERFMGTKVYLQTWVKVKENWRDSAAQLRNFGFTDQ
;
A
#
# COMPACT_ATOMS: atom_id res chain seq x y z
N MET A 1 -11.87 -8.94 -23.78
CA MET A 1 -11.77 -10.25 -23.05
C MET A 1 -10.31 -10.43 -22.67
N ILE A 2 -10.04 -10.67 -21.41
CA ILE A 2 -8.68 -10.90 -20.89
C ILE A 2 -8.20 -12.27 -21.37
N THR A 3 -6.99 -12.31 -21.92
CA THR A 3 -6.33 -13.52 -22.43
C THR A 3 -4.90 -13.68 -21.92
N LYS A 4 -4.39 -12.65 -21.22
CA LYS A 4 -3.05 -12.63 -20.64
C LYS A 4 -3.09 -12.11 -19.22
N ILE A 5 -2.28 -12.69 -18.36
CA ILE A 5 -2.19 -12.30 -16.94
C ILE A 5 -0.72 -12.19 -16.51
N ALA A 6 -0.45 -11.30 -15.56
CA ALA A 6 0.81 -11.28 -14.84
C ALA A 6 0.60 -10.92 -13.37
N MET A 7 1.26 -11.66 -12.48
CA MET A 7 1.37 -11.35 -11.07
C MET A 7 2.71 -10.65 -10.82
N ILE A 8 2.67 -9.41 -10.33
CA ILE A 8 3.83 -8.55 -10.19
C ILE A 8 3.95 -8.05 -8.75
N THR A 9 5.04 -8.36 -8.08
CA THR A 9 5.33 -7.84 -6.76
C THR A 9 5.94 -6.45 -6.83
N ILE A 10 5.40 -5.53 -6.05
CA ILE A 10 5.93 -4.18 -5.86
C ILE A 10 6.76 -4.15 -4.59
N CYS A 11 8.05 -3.91 -4.70
CA CYS A 11 8.96 -3.76 -3.57
C CYS A 11 9.71 -2.41 -3.63
N GLY A 12 10.30 -2.03 -2.51
CA GLY A 12 11.04 -0.76 -2.37
C GLY A 12 11.06 -0.28 -0.92
N ARG A 13 11.92 0.69 -0.62
CA ARG A 13 11.97 1.32 0.70
C ARG A 13 10.63 1.92 1.12
N PRO A 14 10.43 2.19 2.42
CA PRO A 14 9.32 3.06 2.85
C PRO A 14 9.39 4.42 2.14
N ASN A 15 8.22 4.98 1.82
CA ASN A 15 8.05 6.34 1.28
C ASN A 15 8.57 6.59 -0.15
N VAL A 16 9.03 5.59 -0.89
CA VAL A 16 9.38 5.73 -2.32
C VAL A 16 8.16 5.92 -3.23
N GLY A 17 6.94 5.75 -2.69
CA GLY A 17 5.68 5.98 -3.40
C GLY A 17 5.02 4.73 -3.98
N LYS A 18 5.30 3.52 -3.44
CA LYS A 18 4.67 2.25 -3.88
C LYS A 18 3.15 2.33 -3.94
N SER A 19 2.51 2.64 -2.82
CA SER A 19 1.04 2.72 -2.74
C SER A 19 0.45 3.87 -3.58
N THR A 20 1.17 4.98 -3.75
CA THR A 20 0.78 6.04 -4.68
C THR A 20 0.80 5.54 -6.12
N LEU A 21 1.85 4.80 -6.49
CA LEU A 21 2.00 4.21 -7.81
C LEU A 21 0.91 3.15 -8.07
N THR A 22 0.64 2.29 -7.07
CA THR A 22 -0.45 1.31 -7.15
C THR A 22 -1.80 1.98 -7.40
N ASN A 23 -2.15 3.01 -6.61
CA ASN A 23 -3.38 3.77 -6.81
C ASN A 23 -3.44 4.44 -8.20
N ALA A 24 -2.32 4.99 -8.66
CA ALA A 24 -2.25 5.67 -9.97
C ALA A 24 -2.43 4.68 -11.14
N LEU A 25 -1.89 3.46 -11.04
CA LEU A 25 -2.07 2.41 -12.06
C LEU A 25 -3.49 1.84 -12.07
N VAL A 26 -4.12 1.69 -10.90
CA VAL A 26 -5.52 1.24 -10.76
C VAL A 26 -6.51 2.33 -11.19
N GLY A 27 -6.18 3.60 -10.96
CA GLY A 27 -7.08 4.75 -11.14
C GLY A 27 -7.99 5.04 -9.95
N GLU A 28 -7.89 4.25 -8.87
CA GLU A 28 -8.72 4.32 -7.67
C GLU A 28 -7.86 4.26 -6.40
N LYS A 29 -8.36 4.83 -5.30
CA LYS A 29 -7.67 4.82 -4.01
C LYS A 29 -7.97 3.54 -3.21
N ILE A 30 -7.20 2.50 -3.43
CA ILE A 30 -7.30 1.21 -2.72
C ILE A 30 -6.22 1.04 -1.63
N ALA A 31 -5.08 1.70 -1.79
CA ALA A 31 -3.98 1.69 -0.83
C ALA A 31 -3.83 3.07 -0.18
N ILE A 32 -3.56 3.08 1.12
CA ILE A 32 -3.36 4.33 1.86
C ILE A 32 -1.97 4.92 1.62
N VAL A 33 -1.89 6.24 1.65
CA VAL A 33 -0.67 7.00 1.38
C VAL A 33 -0.30 7.89 2.55
N SER A 34 0.94 7.81 3.01
CA SER A 34 1.48 8.64 4.08
C SER A 34 2.99 8.76 3.98
N ASN A 35 3.55 9.87 4.45
CA ASN A 35 5.00 10.05 4.59
C ASN A 35 5.59 9.31 5.79
N LYS A 36 4.77 8.59 6.57
CA LYS A 36 5.22 7.86 7.76
C LYS A 36 5.57 6.42 7.40
N PRO A 37 6.59 5.82 8.05
CA PRO A 37 6.91 4.41 7.84
C PRO A 37 5.75 3.50 8.28
N GLN A 38 5.71 2.27 7.79
CA GLN A 38 4.66 1.28 8.06
C GLN A 38 3.25 1.74 7.63
N THR A 39 3.16 2.49 6.53
CA THR A 39 1.89 2.89 5.94
C THR A 39 1.15 1.65 5.43
N THR A 40 1.73 0.86 4.57
CA THR A 40 1.21 -0.46 4.15
C THR A 40 1.67 -1.52 5.16
N ARG A 41 0.75 -2.31 5.70
CA ARG A 41 1.04 -3.39 6.67
C ARG A 41 0.74 -4.77 6.14
N ASN A 42 -0.28 -4.91 5.31
CA ASN A 42 -0.66 -6.14 4.63
C ASN A 42 -0.27 -6.07 3.15
N ARG A 43 -0.17 -7.22 2.50
CA ARG A 43 -0.14 -7.29 1.06
C ARG A 43 -1.51 -6.87 0.52
N ILE A 44 -1.50 -6.01 -0.49
CA ILE A 44 -2.69 -5.56 -1.21
C ILE A 44 -2.54 -6.03 -2.65
N SER A 45 -3.47 -6.84 -3.14
CA SER A 45 -3.55 -7.18 -4.55
C SER A 45 -4.41 -6.14 -5.26
N ALA A 46 -3.79 -5.40 -6.16
CA ALA A 46 -4.43 -4.41 -7.01
C ALA A 46 -4.59 -4.98 -8.41
N VAL A 47 -5.79 -4.90 -8.98
CA VAL A 47 -6.10 -5.45 -10.29
C VAL A 47 -6.19 -4.31 -11.31
N VAL A 48 -5.43 -4.42 -12.39
CA VAL A 48 -5.43 -3.47 -13.49
C VAL A 48 -5.76 -4.19 -14.79
N ASN A 49 -6.91 -3.89 -15.38
CA ASN A 49 -7.36 -4.44 -16.65
C ASN A 49 -7.14 -3.41 -17.77
N ARG A 50 -6.38 -3.77 -18.81
CA ARG A 50 -6.20 -2.91 -19.98
C ARG A 50 -6.07 -3.77 -21.25
N GLY A 51 -6.96 -3.55 -22.20
CA GLY A 51 -6.98 -4.33 -23.43
C GLY A 51 -7.28 -5.81 -23.18
N ASP A 52 -6.35 -6.70 -23.53
CA ASP A 52 -6.44 -8.15 -23.32
C ASP A 52 -5.65 -8.64 -22.10
N THR A 53 -5.09 -7.74 -21.32
CA THR A 53 -4.14 -8.03 -20.22
C THR A 53 -4.72 -7.65 -18.86
N GLN A 54 -4.61 -8.56 -17.90
CA GLN A 54 -4.87 -8.33 -16.48
C GLN A 54 -3.54 -8.39 -15.72
N LEU A 55 -3.16 -7.28 -15.08
CA LEU A 55 -2.04 -7.22 -14.14
C LEU A 55 -2.56 -7.30 -12.70
N ILE A 56 -1.98 -8.20 -11.92
CA ILE A 56 -2.22 -8.31 -10.48
C ILE A 56 -0.98 -7.74 -9.77
N LEU A 57 -1.09 -6.52 -9.27
CA LEU A 57 -0.01 -5.81 -8.61
C LEU A 57 -0.09 -6.06 -7.10
N MET A 58 0.91 -6.72 -6.55
CA MET A 58 0.99 -6.99 -5.11
C MET A 58 1.79 -5.88 -4.41
N ASP A 59 1.08 -4.86 -3.87
CA ASP A 59 1.72 -3.83 -3.02
C ASP A 59 2.10 -4.44 -1.68
N THR A 60 3.37 -4.31 -1.32
CA THR A 60 3.93 -4.91 -0.11
C THR A 60 4.34 -3.84 0.91
N PRO A 61 4.37 -4.20 2.21
CA PRO A 61 4.99 -3.35 3.22
C PRO A 61 6.39 -2.89 2.80
N GLY A 62 6.75 -1.65 3.12
CA GLY A 62 8.11 -1.17 2.89
C GLY A 62 9.13 -1.98 3.69
N PHE A 63 10.24 -2.37 3.06
CA PHE A 63 11.30 -3.13 3.71
C PHE A 63 11.92 -2.33 4.86
N HIS A 64 11.83 -2.85 6.10
CA HIS A 64 12.35 -2.20 7.30
C HIS A 64 12.87 -3.23 8.33
N LYS A 65 13.66 -2.77 9.28
CA LYS A 65 14.13 -3.61 10.39
C LYS A 65 12.99 -3.80 11.41
N PRO A 66 12.56 -5.04 11.71
CA PRO A 66 11.44 -5.30 12.63
C PRO A 66 11.81 -4.92 14.07
N ARG A 67 10.81 -4.49 14.86
CA ARG A 67 10.98 -4.13 16.28
C ARG A 67 9.95 -4.78 17.19
N ASN A 68 8.96 -5.48 16.63
CA ASN A 68 7.88 -6.17 17.31
C ASN A 68 7.29 -7.24 16.37
N ARG A 69 6.39 -8.09 16.85
CA ARG A 69 5.78 -9.16 16.05
C ARG A 69 5.04 -8.65 14.81
N LEU A 70 4.38 -7.50 14.87
CA LEU A 70 3.80 -6.89 13.69
C LEU A 70 4.88 -6.55 12.64
N GLY A 71 6.03 -6.06 13.08
CA GLY A 71 7.17 -5.81 12.20
C GLY A 71 7.74 -7.09 11.59
N ASP A 72 7.83 -8.17 12.37
CA ASP A 72 8.26 -9.49 11.87
C ASP A 72 7.31 -10.00 10.79
N TYR A 73 5.99 -9.92 11.04
CA TYR A 73 4.95 -10.23 10.06
C TYR A 73 5.12 -9.43 8.75
N MET A 74 5.30 -8.11 8.83
CA MET A 74 5.50 -7.27 7.64
C MET A 74 6.75 -7.68 6.83
N VAL A 75 7.84 -8.05 7.49
CA VAL A 75 9.06 -8.55 6.82
C VAL A 75 8.81 -9.91 6.16
N GLN A 76 8.03 -10.78 6.79
CA GLN A 76 7.65 -12.07 6.22
C GLN A 76 6.79 -11.89 4.97
N VAL A 77 5.78 -11.00 4.99
CA VAL A 77 4.95 -10.66 3.82
C VAL A 77 5.83 -10.22 2.64
N VAL A 78 6.82 -9.36 2.86
CA VAL A 78 7.76 -8.94 1.78
C VAL A 78 8.60 -10.12 1.27
N ARG A 79 9.01 -11.05 2.15
CA ARG A 79 9.82 -12.22 1.75
C ARG A 79 9.03 -13.18 0.86
N GLU A 80 7.80 -13.46 1.23
CA GLU A 80 6.92 -14.40 0.53
C GLU A 80 6.41 -13.83 -0.79
N SER A 81 6.22 -12.51 -0.86
CA SER A 81 5.70 -11.85 -2.07
C SER A 81 6.65 -11.86 -3.27
N VAL A 82 7.92 -12.19 -3.12
CA VAL A 82 8.90 -12.29 -4.23
C VAL A 82 8.99 -13.72 -4.78
N ALA A 83 8.37 -14.71 -4.11
CA ALA A 83 8.31 -16.09 -4.58
C ALA A 83 7.11 -16.28 -5.52
N ASP A 84 7.31 -17.08 -6.56
CA ASP A 84 6.25 -17.51 -7.49
C ASP A 84 5.45 -16.38 -8.17
N VAL A 85 6.17 -15.35 -8.67
CA VAL A 85 5.58 -14.23 -9.42
C VAL A 85 6.16 -14.14 -10.84
N ASP A 86 5.37 -13.58 -11.75
CA ASP A 86 5.79 -13.39 -13.15
C ASP A 86 6.79 -12.25 -13.32
N GLY A 87 6.84 -11.34 -12.33
CA GLY A 87 7.81 -10.25 -12.33
C GLY A 87 7.87 -9.48 -11.01
N VAL A 88 8.96 -8.73 -10.84
CA VAL A 88 9.20 -7.87 -9.70
C VAL A 88 9.38 -6.42 -10.17
N MET A 89 8.66 -5.51 -9.56
CA MET A 89 8.80 -4.08 -9.75
C MET A 89 9.51 -3.46 -8.53
N LEU A 90 10.77 -3.06 -8.70
CA LEU A 90 11.51 -2.31 -7.67
C LEU A 90 11.26 -0.82 -7.86
N VAL A 91 10.64 -0.20 -6.88
CA VAL A 91 10.37 1.25 -6.87
C VAL A 91 11.43 1.96 -6.03
N VAL A 92 12.08 2.96 -6.62
CA VAL A 92 13.12 3.77 -5.97
C VAL A 92 12.82 5.27 -6.15
N GLU A 93 13.45 6.09 -5.30
CA GLU A 93 13.48 7.54 -5.49
C GLU A 93 14.59 7.93 -6.49
N PRO A 94 14.55 9.13 -7.10
CA PRO A 94 15.53 9.57 -8.08
C PRO A 94 16.84 10.03 -7.39
N ILE A 95 17.51 9.09 -6.70
CA ILE A 95 18.75 9.29 -5.96
C ILE A 95 19.80 8.32 -6.53
N ALA A 96 20.91 8.84 -7.04
CA ALA A 96 21.95 8.02 -7.70
C ALA A 96 22.70 7.11 -6.72
N SER A 97 22.72 7.41 -5.42
CA SER A 97 23.35 6.57 -4.40
C SER A 97 22.42 5.42 -4.01
N ILE A 98 22.80 4.20 -4.35
CA ILE A 98 22.09 2.98 -3.94
C ILE A 98 22.38 2.71 -2.47
N GLY A 99 21.37 2.76 -1.60
CA GLY A 99 21.51 2.54 -0.17
C GLY A 99 21.54 1.05 0.22
N GLU A 100 21.84 0.76 1.49
CA GLU A 100 21.88 -0.61 2.00
C GLU A 100 20.55 -1.37 1.81
N GLN A 101 19.43 -0.68 1.96
CA GLN A 101 18.10 -1.31 1.80
C GLN A 101 17.82 -1.65 0.34
N GLU A 102 18.19 -0.79 -0.59
CA GLU A 102 18.09 -1.07 -2.03
C GLU A 102 19.02 -2.22 -2.43
N HIS A 103 20.27 -2.23 -1.96
CA HIS A 103 21.19 -3.35 -2.19
C HIS A 103 20.60 -4.67 -1.71
N ALA A 104 20.03 -4.71 -0.50
CA ALA A 104 19.39 -5.90 0.04
C ALA A 104 18.18 -6.37 -0.81
N LEU A 105 17.41 -5.45 -1.37
CA LEU A 105 16.29 -5.77 -2.27
C LEU A 105 16.78 -6.27 -3.62
N ILE A 106 17.79 -5.62 -4.21
CA ILE A 106 18.42 -6.02 -5.49
C ILE A 106 19.00 -7.44 -5.39
N GLU A 107 19.68 -7.77 -4.29
CA GLU A 107 20.21 -9.13 -4.07
C GLU A 107 19.09 -10.18 -3.96
N ARG A 108 17.97 -9.83 -3.36
CA ARG A 108 16.79 -10.73 -3.33
C ARG A 108 16.19 -10.95 -4.71
N ILE A 109 16.04 -9.88 -5.49
CA ILE A 109 15.54 -9.96 -6.86
C ILE A 109 16.50 -10.82 -7.70
N ARG A 110 17.82 -10.63 -7.55
CA ARG A 110 18.82 -11.45 -8.22
C ARG A 110 18.67 -12.94 -7.89
N THR A 111 18.43 -13.24 -6.60
CA THR A 111 18.29 -14.64 -6.12
C THR A 111 16.99 -15.30 -6.56
N SER A 112 15.92 -14.54 -6.77
CA SER A 112 14.63 -15.06 -7.22
C SER A 112 14.62 -15.44 -8.70
N ASN A 113 15.56 -14.94 -9.50
CA ASN A 113 15.59 -15.05 -10.97
C ASN A 113 14.33 -14.55 -11.68
N ALA A 114 13.44 -13.85 -10.99
CA ALA A 114 12.25 -13.26 -11.60
C ALA A 114 12.63 -12.07 -12.49
N PRO A 115 11.97 -11.88 -13.65
CA PRO A 115 12.13 -10.68 -14.44
C PRO A 115 11.88 -9.44 -13.61
N ALA A 116 12.76 -8.44 -13.68
CA ALA A 116 12.68 -7.25 -12.83
C ALA A 116 12.59 -5.97 -13.66
N VAL A 117 11.63 -5.12 -13.29
CA VAL A 117 11.48 -3.76 -13.80
C VAL A 117 11.88 -2.77 -12.70
N LEU A 118 12.78 -1.87 -13.00
CA LEU A 118 13.11 -0.75 -12.11
C LEU A 118 12.19 0.43 -12.40
N VAL A 119 11.54 0.96 -11.38
CA VAL A 119 10.73 2.18 -11.46
C VAL A 119 11.40 3.28 -10.65
N ILE A 120 11.87 4.32 -11.33
CA ILE A 120 12.39 5.54 -10.69
C ILE A 120 11.22 6.49 -10.55
N ASN A 121 10.63 6.54 -9.34
CA ASN A 121 9.47 7.37 -9.05
C ASN A 121 9.86 8.77 -8.57
N LYS A 122 8.90 9.70 -8.56
CA LYS A 122 9.07 11.11 -8.15
C LYS A 122 10.01 11.90 -9.05
N ILE A 123 10.00 11.63 -10.35
CA ILE A 123 10.85 12.36 -11.32
C ILE A 123 10.51 13.84 -11.40
N ASP A 124 9.33 14.24 -10.94
CA ASP A 124 8.89 15.63 -10.78
C ASP A 124 9.72 16.42 -9.74
N THR A 125 10.56 15.75 -8.96
CA THR A 125 11.38 16.38 -7.91
C THR A 125 12.82 16.63 -8.31
N VAL A 126 13.24 16.22 -9.52
CA VAL A 126 14.62 16.33 -10.00
C VAL A 126 14.71 16.80 -11.44
N GLU A 127 15.86 17.34 -11.82
CA GLU A 127 16.15 17.73 -13.20
C GLU A 127 16.63 16.55 -14.05
N LYS A 128 16.48 16.65 -15.38
CA LYS A 128 16.85 15.59 -16.33
C LYS A 128 18.30 15.06 -16.18
N PRO A 129 19.33 15.91 -15.97
CA PRO A 129 20.70 15.42 -15.78
C PRO A 129 20.86 14.55 -14.54
N GLU A 130 20.17 14.89 -13.44
CA GLU A 130 20.18 14.08 -12.20
C GLU A 130 19.53 12.72 -12.45
N LEU A 131 18.40 12.70 -13.16
CA LEU A 131 17.71 11.46 -13.52
C LEU A 131 18.60 10.53 -14.36
N LEU A 132 19.38 11.07 -15.32
CA LEU A 132 20.33 10.27 -16.11
C LEU A 132 21.40 9.62 -15.23
N ALA A 133 21.91 10.33 -14.23
CA ALA A 133 22.87 9.78 -13.27
C ALA A 133 22.26 8.64 -12.44
N VAL A 134 20.97 8.75 -12.05
CA VAL A 134 20.24 7.67 -11.35
C VAL A 134 20.10 6.43 -12.24
N ILE A 135 19.67 6.62 -13.49
CA ILE A 135 19.53 5.52 -14.47
C ILE A 135 20.87 4.82 -14.65
N ALA A 136 21.98 5.56 -14.82
CA ALA A 136 23.31 4.97 -14.98
C ALA A 136 23.72 4.15 -13.76
N ALA A 137 23.54 4.66 -12.53
CA ALA A 137 23.90 3.96 -11.31
C ALA A 137 23.13 2.64 -11.13
N TYR A 138 21.82 2.64 -11.40
CA TYR A 138 21.00 1.43 -11.24
C TYR A 138 21.16 0.44 -12.41
N SER A 139 21.49 0.88 -13.62
CA SER A 139 21.71 -0.01 -14.78
C SER A 139 22.87 -0.99 -14.57
N GLU A 140 23.86 -0.61 -13.74
CA GLU A 140 25.00 -1.46 -13.39
C GLU A 140 24.67 -2.46 -12.26
N ALA A 141 23.60 -2.21 -11.47
CA ALA A 141 23.30 -3.01 -10.29
C ALA A 141 22.62 -4.36 -10.59
N LEU A 142 21.79 -4.42 -11.63
CA LEU A 142 21.07 -5.64 -12.05
C LEU A 142 20.75 -5.53 -13.56
N PRO A 143 20.68 -6.67 -14.31
CA PRO A 143 20.18 -6.67 -15.68
C PRO A 143 18.64 -6.49 -15.67
N TRP A 144 18.20 -5.24 -15.51
CA TRP A 144 16.78 -4.89 -15.53
C TRP A 144 16.17 -5.18 -16.89
N ARG A 145 14.94 -5.72 -16.89
CA ARG A 145 14.16 -5.83 -18.12
C ARG A 145 13.84 -4.45 -18.71
N ALA A 146 13.48 -3.52 -17.85
CA ALA A 146 13.28 -2.12 -18.20
C ALA A 146 13.60 -1.22 -17.00
N ILE A 147 13.98 0.03 -17.29
CA ILE A 147 14.10 1.11 -16.30
C ILE A 147 13.11 2.19 -16.73
N VAL A 148 12.08 2.41 -15.93
CA VAL A 148 10.98 3.31 -16.26
C VAL A 148 10.92 4.48 -15.27
N PRO A 149 11.27 5.69 -15.68
CA PRO A 149 11.06 6.89 -14.88
C PRO A 149 9.58 7.25 -14.83
N VAL A 150 9.04 7.55 -13.63
CA VAL A 150 7.63 7.91 -13.45
C VAL A 150 7.44 9.02 -12.41
N SER A 151 6.37 9.78 -12.55
CA SER A 151 5.76 10.52 -11.45
C SER A 151 4.38 9.95 -11.15
N ALA A 152 4.30 9.12 -10.13
CA ALA A 152 3.02 8.54 -9.71
C ALA A 152 2.01 9.62 -9.27
N GLN A 153 2.49 10.80 -8.85
CA GLN A 153 1.65 11.92 -8.45
C GLN A 153 1.05 12.65 -9.64
N ASN A 154 1.82 12.85 -10.72
CA ASN A 154 1.41 13.60 -11.90
C ASN A 154 0.84 12.71 -13.01
N GLY A 155 1.10 11.40 -12.93
CA GLY A 155 0.70 10.44 -13.96
C GLY A 155 1.73 10.25 -15.09
N ASP A 156 2.89 10.91 -15.01
CA ASP A 156 3.94 10.81 -16.04
C ASP A 156 4.58 9.42 -16.03
N GLY A 157 4.76 8.81 -17.20
CA GLY A 157 5.40 7.51 -17.39
C GLY A 157 4.55 6.30 -17.00
N LEU A 158 3.28 6.47 -16.57
CA LEU A 158 2.41 5.35 -16.16
C LEU A 158 1.97 4.47 -17.33
N ALA A 159 1.78 5.05 -18.52
CA ALA A 159 1.41 4.29 -19.70
C ALA A 159 2.55 3.39 -20.15
N GLU A 160 3.75 3.95 -20.23
CA GLU A 160 4.99 3.23 -20.54
C GLU A 160 5.29 2.14 -19.53
N LEU A 161 5.09 2.43 -18.25
CA LEU A 161 5.24 1.43 -17.20
C LEU A 161 4.26 0.26 -17.37
N PHE A 162 2.97 0.57 -17.64
CA PHE A 162 1.99 -0.48 -17.89
C PHE A 162 2.41 -1.35 -19.08
N ASP A 163 2.85 -0.74 -20.17
CA ASP A 163 3.24 -1.45 -21.38
C ASP A 163 4.46 -2.38 -21.16
N GLU A 164 5.43 -1.95 -20.35
CA GLU A 164 6.57 -2.79 -19.95
C GLU A 164 6.14 -3.95 -19.03
N LEU A 165 5.24 -3.70 -18.08
CA LEU A 165 4.70 -4.74 -17.20
C LEU A 165 3.83 -5.74 -17.98
N ALA A 166 3.05 -5.27 -18.96
CA ALA A 166 2.20 -6.13 -19.80
C ALA A 166 3.01 -7.11 -20.66
N GLN A 167 4.27 -6.81 -20.96
CA GLN A 167 5.17 -7.74 -21.66
C GLN A 167 5.58 -8.94 -20.79
N LEU A 168 5.37 -8.90 -19.48
CA LEU A 168 5.57 -10.00 -18.55
C LEU A 168 4.37 -10.96 -18.53
N ALA A 169 3.21 -10.52 -19.06
CA ALA A 169 2.00 -11.30 -19.02
C ALA A 169 2.07 -12.54 -19.93
N VAL A 170 1.62 -13.66 -19.40
CA VAL A 170 1.55 -14.94 -20.09
C VAL A 170 0.10 -15.29 -20.44
N PRO A 171 -0.15 -16.10 -21.48
CA PRO A 171 -1.49 -16.58 -21.78
C PRO A 171 -2.09 -17.32 -20.58
N GLY A 172 -3.28 -16.89 -20.15
CA GLY A 172 -3.96 -17.46 -18.99
C GLY A 172 -5.39 -16.98 -18.86
N PRO A 173 -6.21 -17.67 -18.04
CA PRO A 173 -7.57 -17.25 -17.78
C PRO A 173 -7.57 -15.99 -16.92
N GLN A 174 -8.61 -15.17 -17.08
CA GLN A 174 -8.88 -14.04 -16.18
C GLN A 174 -9.05 -14.54 -14.74
N LEU A 175 -8.30 -13.96 -13.79
CA LEU A 175 -8.33 -14.34 -12.39
C LEU A 175 -9.34 -13.54 -11.56
N PHE A 176 -9.54 -12.27 -11.90
CA PHE A 176 -10.44 -11.37 -11.21
C PHE A 176 -11.50 -10.83 -12.18
N PRO A 177 -12.78 -10.66 -11.76
CA PRO A 177 -13.81 -10.00 -12.55
C PRO A 177 -13.38 -8.62 -13.06
N ASP A 178 -14.01 -8.15 -14.16
CA ASP A 178 -13.64 -6.89 -14.81
C ASP A 178 -13.82 -5.65 -13.91
N ASP A 179 -14.79 -5.71 -13.01
CA ASP A 179 -15.15 -4.66 -12.05
C ASP A 179 -14.39 -4.74 -10.72
N MET A 180 -13.58 -5.77 -10.55
CA MET A 180 -12.81 -5.95 -9.31
C MET A 180 -11.44 -5.27 -9.42
N ILE A 181 -11.21 -4.28 -8.56
CA ILE A 181 -9.95 -3.49 -8.50
C ILE A 181 -8.98 -3.95 -7.42
N SER A 182 -9.44 -4.79 -6.47
CA SER A 182 -8.62 -5.33 -5.37
C SER A 182 -9.29 -6.56 -4.78
N ASP A 183 -8.49 -7.48 -4.21
CA ASP A 183 -8.95 -8.61 -3.40
C ASP A 183 -9.32 -8.22 -1.97
N MET A 184 -9.04 -6.97 -1.58
CA MET A 184 -9.30 -6.49 -0.23
C MET A 184 -10.79 -6.22 -0.03
N PRO A 185 -11.43 -6.75 1.03
CA PRO A 185 -12.82 -6.44 1.35
C PRO A 185 -13.03 -4.94 1.55
N GLU A 186 -14.14 -4.38 1.07
CA GLU A 186 -14.49 -2.95 1.21
C GLU A 186 -14.37 -2.45 2.65
N LYS A 187 -14.81 -3.26 3.63
CA LYS A 187 -14.67 -2.94 5.05
C LYS A 187 -13.23 -2.72 5.47
N GLN A 188 -12.30 -3.48 4.90
CA GLN A 188 -10.88 -3.37 5.22
C GLN A 188 -10.28 -2.13 4.55
N ILE A 189 -10.68 -1.80 3.31
CA ILE A 189 -10.28 -0.55 2.64
C ILE A 189 -10.78 0.64 3.47
N CYS A 190 -12.03 0.62 3.94
CA CYS A 190 -12.58 1.67 4.81
C CYS A 190 -11.82 1.81 6.13
N ALA A 191 -11.44 0.70 6.77
CA ALA A 191 -10.59 0.72 7.98
C ALA A 191 -9.22 1.35 7.70
N GLU A 192 -8.60 1.01 6.58
CA GLU A 192 -7.32 1.59 6.16
C GLU A 192 -7.46 3.11 5.86
N LEU A 193 -8.54 3.56 5.23
CA LEU A 193 -8.79 4.99 5.01
C LEU A 193 -8.88 5.77 6.34
N VAL A 194 -9.50 5.19 7.38
CA VAL A 194 -9.46 5.78 8.73
C VAL A 194 -8.04 5.76 9.30
N ARG A 195 -7.29 4.65 9.13
CA ARG A 195 -5.91 4.54 9.61
C ARG A 195 -4.97 5.54 8.91
N GLU A 196 -5.19 5.85 7.65
CA GLU A 196 -4.48 6.94 6.95
C GLU A 196 -4.65 8.27 7.68
N LYS A 197 -5.88 8.61 8.11
CA LYS A 197 -6.12 9.89 8.80
C LYS A 197 -5.46 9.92 10.18
N LEU A 198 -5.35 8.78 10.86
CA LEU A 198 -4.54 8.68 12.08
C LEU A 198 -3.05 8.94 11.78
N LEU A 199 -2.51 8.38 10.69
CA LEU A 199 -1.14 8.65 10.25
C LEU A 199 -0.92 10.14 9.90
N LEU A 200 -1.89 10.78 9.26
CA LEU A 200 -1.78 12.18 8.85
C LEU A 200 -1.96 13.17 10.01
N CYS A 201 -2.87 12.88 10.94
CA CYS A 201 -3.26 13.82 11.99
C CYS A 201 -2.48 13.66 13.31
N LEU A 202 -1.82 12.52 13.54
CA LEU A 202 -1.10 12.22 14.78
C LEU A 202 0.39 12.11 14.51
N ASP A 203 1.21 12.36 15.53
CA ASP A 203 2.67 12.37 15.42
C ASP A 203 3.35 11.31 16.28
N LYS A 204 4.67 11.18 16.12
CA LYS A 204 5.56 10.26 16.82
C LYS A 204 5.10 8.80 16.67
N GLU A 205 5.15 8.03 17.77
CA GLU A 205 4.80 6.60 17.78
C GLU A 205 3.30 6.31 17.89
N ILE A 206 2.46 7.34 18.13
CA ILE A 206 1.02 7.13 18.38
C ILE A 206 0.34 6.46 17.18
N PRO A 207 0.45 6.97 15.94
CA PRO A 207 -0.23 6.36 14.81
C PRO A 207 0.30 4.96 14.47
N HIS A 208 1.58 4.69 14.77
CA HIS A 208 2.17 3.37 14.54
C HIS A 208 1.63 2.30 15.51
N GLY A 209 1.21 2.71 16.71
CA GLY A 209 0.58 1.86 17.73
C GLY A 209 -0.94 1.74 17.60
N THR A 210 -1.53 2.11 16.45
CA THR A 210 -2.98 1.99 16.24
C THR A 210 -3.34 0.84 15.30
N ALA A 211 -4.47 0.19 15.59
CA ALA A 211 -5.20 -0.66 14.66
C ALA A 211 -6.63 -0.13 14.49
N VAL A 212 -7.25 -0.41 13.36
CA VAL A 212 -8.59 0.06 13.03
C VAL A 212 -9.43 -1.13 12.57
N GLU A 213 -10.65 -1.23 13.08
CA GLU A 213 -11.59 -2.28 12.76
C GLU A 213 -12.96 -1.68 12.46
N VAL A 214 -13.59 -2.08 11.36
CA VAL A 214 -15.00 -1.78 11.07
C VAL A 214 -15.85 -2.80 11.81
N THR A 215 -16.52 -2.36 12.87
CA THR A 215 -17.32 -3.21 13.76
C THR A 215 -18.80 -3.30 13.36
N LYS A 216 -19.29 -2.34 12.58
CA LYS A 216 -20.61 -2.35 11.95
C LYS A 216 -20.50 -1.85 10.52
N PHE A 217 -21.20 -2.51 9.61
CA PHE A 217 -21.32 -2.11 8.22
C PHE A 217 -22.68 -2.59 7.71
N SER A 218 -23.59 -1.68 7.48
CA SER A 218 -24.95 -2.00 7.00
C SER A 218 -25.49 -0.87 6.14
N GLU A 219 -26.12 -1.23 5.05
CA GLU A 219 -26.81 -0.32 4.16
C GLU A 219 -28.25 -0.11 4.65
N ARG A 220 -28.70 1.15 4.65
CA ARG A 220 -30.10 1.52 4.91
C ARG A 220 -30.92 1.45 3.63
N ASP A 221 -32.24 1.39 3.75
CA ASP A 221 -33.18 1.39 2.61
C ASP A 221 -33.00 2.60 1.67
N ASN A 222 -32.45 3.70 2.14
CA ASN A 222 -32.17 4.90 1.36
C ASN A 222 -30.75 4.94 0.75
N GLY A 223 -30.01 3.83 0.77
CA GLY A 223 -28.65 3.71 0.22
C GLY A 223 -27.53 4.32 1.06
N ILE A 224 -27.84 4.89 2.24
CA ILE A 224 -26.83 5.39 3.16
C ILE A 224 -26.20 4.21 3.91
N ILE A 225 -24.86 4.20 4.02
CA ILE A 225 -24.13 3.17 4.77
C ILE A 225 -23.93 3.62 6.21
N ASP A 226 -24.40 2.81 7.18
CA ASP A 226 -24.05 2.91 8.59
C ASP A 226 -22.75 2.18 8.84
N MET A 227 -21.75 2.91 9.37
CA MET A 227 -20.43 2.36 9.64
C MET A 227 -19.94 2.76 11.03
N ASP A 228 -19.70 1.75 11.89
CA ASP A 228 -19.03 1.94 13.17
C ASP A 228 -17.58 1.46 13.06
N VAL A 229 -16.65 2.30 13.49
CA VAL A 229 -15.21 2.03 13.44
C VAL A 229 -14.62 2.14 14.84
N THR A 230 -13.92 1.11 15.25
CA THR A 230 -13.14 1.11 16.49
C THR A 230 -11.65 1.28 16.20
N ILE A 231 -11.08 2.33 16.77
CA ILE A 231 -9.65 2.63 16.75
C ILE A 231 -9.05 2.06 18.03
N TYR A 232 -8.12 1.12 17.90
CA TYR A 232 -7.38 0.56 19.03
C TYR A 232 -6.03 1.27 19.17
N CYS A 233 -5.62 1.53 20.41
CA CYS A 233 -4.30 2.07 20.75
C CYS A 233 -3.73 1.34 21.97
N GLU A 234 -2.42 1.46 22.21
CA GLU A 234 -1.74 0.66 23.24
C GLU A 234 -1.84 1.24 24.65
N LYS A 235 -2.11 2.54 24.82
CA LYS A 235 -2.06 3.24 26.14
C LYS A 235 -3.20 4.23 26.31
N GLU A 236 -3.66 4.44 27.54
CA GLU A 236 -4.66 5.48 27.85
C GLU A 236 -4.19 6.90 27.47
N SER A 237 -2.88 7.20 27.61
CA SER A 237 -2.32 8.47 27.15
C SER A 237 -2.47 8.66 25.63
N HIS A 238 -2.31 7.59 24.85
CA HIS A 238 -2.52 7.60 23.38
C HIS A 238 -4.00 7.85 23.05
N LYS A 239 -4.92 7.18 23.78
CA LYS A 239 -6.36 7.37 23.62
C LYS A 239 -6.76 8.83 23.85
N GLY A 240 -6.24 9.47 24.91
CA GLY A 240 -6.47 10.88 25.18
C GLY A 240 -6.03 11.80 24.03
N ILE A 241 -4.89 11.51 23.39
CA ILE A 241 -4.36 12.28 22.25
C ILE A 241 -5.21 12.04 20.98
N ILE A 242 -5.61 10.80 20.72
CA ILE A 242 -6.47 10.44 19.57
C ILE A 242 -7.84 11.12 19.68
N ILE A 243 -8.43 11.18 20.88
CA ILE A 243 -9.70 11.86 21.13
C ILE A 243 -9.50 13.38 21.02
N GLY A 244 -8.43 13.90 21.63
CA GLY A 244 -8.11 15.31 21.68
C GLY A 244 -9.04 16.11 22.61
N LYS A 245 -8.75 17.40 22.75
CA LYS A 245 -9.53 18.30 23.64
C LYS A 245 -11.00 18.34 23.19
N ARG A 246 -11.91 17.91 24.05
CA ARG A 246 -13.36 17.84 23.79
C ARG A 246 -13.72 17.03 22.53
N GLY A 247 -12.93 16.03 22.15
CA GLY A 247 -13.17 15.18 20.98
C GLY A 247 -12.75 15.78 19.63
N ALA A 248 -12.09 16.94 19.62
CA ALA A 248 -11.80 17.67 18.38
C ALA A 248 -10.89 16.91 17.40
N MET A 249 -9.90 16.16 17.90
CA MET A 249 -9.01 15.40 17.03
C MET A 249 -9.74 14.21 16.40
N LEU A 250 -10.49 13.45 17.20
CA LEU A 250 -11.26 12.31 16.70
C LEU A 250 -12.33 12.74 15.68
N LYS A 251 -13.00 13.89 15.94
CA LYS A 251 -13.93 14.49 14.99
C LYS A 251 -13.26 14.82 13.66
N LYS A 252 -12.10 15.49 13.69
CA LYS A 252 -11.31 15.82 12.48
C LYS A 252 -10.93 14.56 11.69
N ILE A 253 -10.43 13.53 12.40
CA ILE A 253 -10.08 12.23 11.78
C ILE A 253 -11.31 11.62 11.10
N GLY A 254 -12.45 11.58 11.81
CA GLY A 254 -13.70 11.03 11.29
C GLY A 254 -14.22 11.79 10.06
N GLU A 255 -14.19 13.13 10.07
CA GLU A 255 -14.62 13.96 8.93
C GLU A 255 -13.76 13.71 7.68
N LEU A 256 -12.43 13.69 7.85
CA LEU A 256 -11.51 13.40 6.73
C LEU A 256 -11.65 11.97 6.21
N ALA A 257 -11.80 11.00 7.11
CA ALA A 257 -12.00 9.60 6.73
C ALA A 257 -13.33 9.41 5.99
N ARG A 258 -14.42 10.00 6.50
CA ARG A 258 -15.74 9.93 5.87
C ARG A 258 -15.73 10.44 4.43
N GLN A 259 -15.03 11.55 4.14
CA GLN A 259 -14.93 12.09 2.79
C GLN A 259 -14.28 11.11 1.81
N ASP A 260 -13.22 10.42 2.22
CA ASP A 260 -12.54 9.45 1.38
C ASP A 260 -13.36 8.15 1.25
N ILE A 261 -14.01 7.71 2.34
CA ILE A 261 -14.90 6.55 2.32
C ILE A 261 -16.11 6.80 1.41
N GLU A 262 -16.77 7.97 1.52
CA GLU A 262 -17.90 8.33 0.64
C GLU A 262 -17.48 8.35 -0.84
N ARG A 263 -16.25 8.80 -1.15
CA ARG A 263 -15.71 8.79 -2.51
C ARG A 263 -15.47 7.36 -3.01
N PHE A 264 -14.89 6.51 -2.16
CA PHE A 264 -14.63 5.11 -2.47
C PHE A 264 -15.92 4.31 -2.64
N MET A 265 -16.88 4.48 -1.74
CA MET A 265 -18.16 3.76 -1.76
C MET A 265 -19.16 4.30 -2.79
N GLY A 266 -18.94 5.48 -3.36
CA GLY A 266 -19.87 6.16 -4.27
C GLY A 266 -21.19 6.60 -3.62
N THR A 267 -21.32 6.51 -2.28
CA THR A 267 -22.55 6.83 -1.54
C THR A 267 -22.27 7.54 -0.23
N LYS A 268 -23.32 8.07 0.42
CA LYS A 268 -23.22 8.73 1.72
C LYS A 268 -22.97 7.72 2.85
N VAL A 269 -22.15 8.12 3.82
CA VAL A 269 -21.76 7.29 4.96
C VAL A 269 -22.03 8.00 6.29
N TYR A 270 -22.77 7.34 7.16
CA TYR A 270 -22.90 7.72 8.56
C TYR A 270 -21.81 7.01 9.36
N LEU A 271 -20.69 7.71 9.57
CA LEU A 271 -19.50 7.18 10.22
C LEU A 271 -19.50 7.52 11.72
N GLN A 272 -19.44 6.49 12.56
CA GLN A 272 -19.19 6.61 14.00
C GLN A 272 -17.81 6.05 14.35
N THR A 273 -17.06 6.74 15.21
CA THR A 273 -15.70 6.35 15.58
C THR A 273 -15.55 6.19 17.08
N TRP A 274 -14.94 5.10 17.52
CA TRP A 274 -14.68 4.76 18.91
C TRP A 274 -13.19 4.56 19.14
N VAL A 275 -12.69 4.87 20.35
CA VAL A 275 -11.29 4.63 20.72
C VAL A 275 -11.23 3.70 21.91
N LYS A 276 -10.54 2.57 21.78
CA LYS A 276 -10.32 1.58 22.84
C LYS A 276 -8.83 1.34 23.07
N VAL A 277 -8.48 1.07 24.32
CA VAL A 277 -7.11 0.66 24.67
C VAL A 277 -7.00 -0.86 24.58
N LYS A 278 -5.92 -1.33 23.94
CA LYS A 278 -5.54 -2.73 23.83
C LYS A 278 -4.02 -2.82 23.97
N GLU A 279 -3.58 -3.04 25.19
CA GLU A 279 -2.16 -3.06 25.53
C GLU A 279 -1.40 -4.13 24.77
N ASN A 280 -0.20 -3.81 24.31
CA ASN A 280 0.74 -4.72 23.65
C ASN A 280 0.14 -5.53 22.48
N TRP A 281 -0.88 -4.99 21.80
CA TRP A 281 -1.55 -5.71 20.71
C TRP A 281 -0.57 -6.08 19.57
N ARG A 282 0.47 -5.27 19.33
CA ARG A 282 1.48 -5.51 18.28
C ARG A 282 2.37 -6.73 18.54
N ASP A 283 2.42 -7.21 19.78
CA ASP A 283 3.19 -8.39 20.22
C ASP A 283 2.32 -9.58 20.54
N SER A 284 1.00 -9.45 20.43
CA SER A 284 0.03 -10.54 20.69
C SER A 284 -0.40 -11.21 19.39
N ALA A 285 -0.01 -12.48 19.19
CA ALA A 285 -0.41 -13.26 18.02
C ALA A 285 -1.94 -13.38 17.86
N ALA A 286 -2.70 -13.48 18.97
CA ALA A 286 -4.15 -13.50 18.93
C ALA A 286 -4.75 -12.17 18.43
N GLN A 287 -4.18 -11.04 18.88
CA GLN A 287 -4.65 -9.72 18.45
C GLN A 287 -4.27 -9.44 17.00
N LEU A 288 -3.07 -9.83 16.58
CA LEU A 288 -2.64 -9.71 15.20
C LEU A 288 -3.61 -10.45 14.26
N ARG A 289 -3.97 -11.70 14.60
CA ARG A 289 -4.98 -12.45 13.84
C ARG A 289 -6.34 -11.74 13.78
N ASN A 290 -6.81 -11.22 14.93
CA ASN A 290 -8.10 -10.52 14.99
C ASN A 290 -8.12 -9.24 14.12
N PHE A 291 -6.98 -8.59 13.92
CA PHE A 291 -6.85 -7.41 13.06
C PHE A 291 -6.47 -7.74 11.61
N GLY A 292 -6.50 -9.01 11.22
CA GLY A 292 -6.21 -9.43 9.85
C GLY A 292 -4.72 -9.50 9.49
N PHE A 293 -3.84 -9.50 10.48
CA PHE A 293 -2.40 -9.74 10.30
C PHE A 293 -2.12 -11.23 10.52
N THR A 294 -2.44 -12.03 9.52
CA THR A 294 -2.24 -13.49 9.54
C THR A 294 -1.40 -13.91 8.35
N ASP A 295 -0.57 -14.92 8.56
CA ASP A 295 0.01 -15.67 7.47
C ASP A 295 -1.15 -16.36 6.71
N GLN A 296 -1.30 -16.07 5.44
CA GLN A 296 -2.26 -16.71 4.54
C GLN A 296 -1.66 -17.98 3.98
#